data_9984ef03f761173c0593763a5493e71e
#
_entry.id   9984ef03f761173c0593763a5493e71e
#
_cell.length_a   1.000
_cell.length_b   1.000
_cell.length_c   1.000
_cell.angle_alpha   90.00
_cell.angle_beta   90.00
_cell.angle_gamma   90.00
#
_symmetry.space_group_name_H-M   'P 1'
#
loop_
_entity.id
_entity.type
_entity.pdbx_description
1 polymer ?
#
loop_
_entity_poly.entity_id
_entity_poly.type
_entity_poly.pdbx_seq_one_letter_code
_entity_poly.pdbx_strand_id
1 'polypeptide(L)'
;MTVRDKYLIKIKKIADRRDPYVWGGQGQLLRRTPIYKIAEMEKSQKDYLRVCNYIHSRVSLGADMRDCRIWDCSGLVTYLLMKLHVIGGDTTAQGIYNMYTRHISLDSISPGDLVFKGADVNHITHVATYIGNNKIVEAKGRDDGVCYSLFVKSQWIAAGDPFDY
;
A
#
# COMPACT_ATOMS: atom_id res chain seq x y z
N MET A 1 -21.94 -3.25 8.78
CA MET A 1 -20.64 -2.88 8.16
C MET A 1 -19.74 -4.11 8.18
N THR A 2 -19.39 -4.64 7.03
CA THR A 2 -18.55 -5.83 6.88
C THR A 2 -17.07 -5.52 7.20
N VAL A 3 -16.24 -6.57 7.34
CA VAL A 3 -14.78 -6.38 7.48
C VAL A 3 -14.19 -5.70 6.24
N ARG A 4 -14.65 -6.09 5.05
CA ARG A 4 -14.29 -5.47 3.76
C ARG A 4 -14.61 -3.97 3.73
N ASP A 5 -15.80 -3.55 4.23
CA ASP A 5 -16.16 -2.13 4.30
C ASP A 5 -15.22 -1.35 5.23
N LYS A 6 -14.89 -1.94 6.39
CA LYS A 6 -13.95 -1.33 7.35
C LYS A 6 -12.55 -1.17 6.75
N TYR A 7 -12.10 -2.16 5.97
CA TYR A 7 -10.84 -2.11 5.25
C TYR A 7 -10.82 -0.95 4.24
N LEU A 8 -11.86 -0.86 3.40
CA LEU A 8 -12.00 0.19 2.38
C LEU A 8 -12.02 1.60 2.98
N ILE A 9 -12.72 1.79 4.10
CA ILE A 9 -12.73 3.08 4.81
C ILE A 9 -11.33 3.44 5.30
N LYS A 10 -10.62 2.48 5.90
CA LYS A 10 -9.28 2.72 6.45
C LYS A 10 -8.24 3.03 5.38
N ILE A 11 -8.21 2.27 4.28
CA ILE A 11 -7.22 2.48 3.22
C ILE A 11 -7.45 3.80 2.48
N LYS A 12 -8.71 4.17 2.23
CA LYS A 12 -9.06 5.47 1.65
C LYS A 12 -8.62 6.63 2.56
N LYS A 13 -8.83 6.52 3.88
CA LYS A 13 -8.38 7.53 4.83
C LYS A 13 -6.85 7.73 4.79
N ILE A 14 -6.08 6.66 4.59
CA ILE A 14 -4.61 6.75 4.45
C ILE A 14 -4.25 7.44 3.12
N ALA A 15 -4.94 7.11 2.03
CA ALA A 15 -4.74 7.76 0.73
C ALA A 15 -5.11 9.26 0.78
N ASP A 16 -6.18 9.63 1.48
CA ASP A 16 -6.59 11.03 1.67
C ASP A 16 -5.54 11.85 2.42
N ARG A 17 -4.86 11.24 3.42
CA ARG A 17 -3.73 11.87 4.11
C ARG A 17 -2.48 11.96 3.25
N ARG A 18 -2.39 11.12 2.21
CA ARG A 18 -1.20 11.01 1.35
C ARG A 18 0.07 10.68 2.16
N ASP A 19 -0.04 9.64 2.98
CA ASP A 19 1.05 9.14 3.79
C ASP A 19 2.30 8.84 2.93
N PRO A 20 3.53 9.06 3.42
CA PRO A 20 4.74 8.82 2.64
C PRO A 20 5.02 7.34 2.41
N TYR A 21 5.61 7.04 1.25
CA TYR A 21 6.20 5.74 0.96
C TYR A 21 7.62 5.68 1.54
N VAL A 22 7.92 4.60 2.24
CA VAL A 22 9.29 4.23 2.68
C VAL A 22 9.46 2.74 2.48
N TRP A 23 10.56 2.30 1.90
CA TRP A 23 10.86 0.88 1.74
C TRP A 23 10.85 0.17 3.09
N GLY A 24 10.12 -0.96 3.20
CA GLY A 24 9.95 -1.67 4.49
C GLY A 24 9.03 -0.95 5.48
N GLY A 25 8.30 0.07 5.05
CA GLY A 25 7.32 0.77 5.89
C GLY A 25 6.10 -0.11 6.18
N GLN A 26 5.79 -0.29 7.47
CA GLN A 26 4.72 -1.15 7.98
C GLN A 26 3.83 -0.42 8.99
N GLY A 27 3.59 0.86 8.75
CA GLY A 27 2.69 1.65 9.59
C GLY A 27 3.32 2.32 10.80
N GLN A 28 4.62 2.45 10.84
CA GLN A 28 5.31 3.24 11.87
C GLN A 28 4.86 4.70 11.78
N LEU A 29 4.61 5.35 12.91
CA LEU A 29 4.27 6.77 12.94
C LEU A 29 5.46 7.61 12.46
N LEU A 30 5.24 8.46 11.46
CA LEU A 30 6.30 9.32 10.90
C LEU A 30 6.97 10.17 11.98
N ARG A 31 6.19 10.82 12.85
CA ARG A 31 6.71 11.65 13.96
C ARG A 31 7.55 10.89 15.00
N ARG A 32 7.45 9.55 15.02
CA ARG A 32 8.22 8.67 15.93
C ARG A 32 9.31 7.90 15.22
N THR A 33 9.48 8.13 13.92
CA THR A 33 10.51 7.46 13.12
C THR A 33 11.62 8.48 12.82
N PRO A 34 12.77 8.37 13.51
CA PRO A 34 13.88 9.30 13.29
C PRO A 34 14.36 9.26 11.85
N ILE A 35 14.84 10.39 11.36
CA ILE A 35 15.28 10.52 9.97
C ILE A 35 16.39 9.52 9.58
N TYR A 36 17.32 9.23 10.50
CA TYR A 36 18.36 8.23 10.29
C TYR A 36 17.77 6.83 10.10
N LYS A 37 16.64 6.52 10.76
CA LYS A 37 15.96 5.22 10.59
C LYS A 37 15.36 5.08 9.20
N ILE A 38 14.78 6.15 8.67
CA ILE A 38 14.31 6.17 7.28
C ILE A 38 15.49 5.96 6.32
N ALA A 39 16.64 6.58 6.59
CA ALA A 39 17.85 6.39 5.78
C ALA A 39 18.37 4.94 5.82
N GLU A 40 18.27 4.25 6.97
CA GLU A 40 18.61 2.84 7.09
C GLU A 40 17.63 1.92 6.35
N MET A 41 16.35 2.25 6.34
CA MET A 41 15.31 1.48 5.64
C MET A 41 15.45 1.59 4.12
N GLU A 42 15.81 2.76 3.61
CA GLU A 42 16.03 2.98 2.20
C GLU A 42 17.38 2.38 1.74
N LYS A 43 17.39 1.73 0.59
CA LYS A 43 18.58 1.02 0.08
C LYS A 43 19.62 1.94 -0.58
N SER A 44 19.26 3.19 -0.84
CA SER A 44 20.14 4.15 -1.48
C SER A 44 19.89 5.56 -0.97
N GLN A 45 20.96 6.38 -0.98
CA GLN A 45 20.83 7.81 -0.66
C GLN A 45 19.88 8.54 -1.62
N LYS A 46 19.87 8.15 -2.89
CA LYS A 46 18.93 8.71 -3.89
C LYS A 46 17.48 8.49 -3.47
N ASP A 47 17.12 7.29 -3.05
CA ASP A 47 15.76 6.96 -2.62
C ASP A 47 15.39 7.63 -1.30
N TYR A 48 16.32 7.68 -0.35
CA TYR A 48 16.14 8.45 0.88
C TYR A 48 15.85 9.93 0.60
N LEU A 49 16.58 10.57 -0.31
CA LEU A 49 16.33 11.96 -0.68
C LEU A 49 14.96 12.16 -1.33
N ARG A 50 14.47 11.19 -2.11
CA ARG A 50 13.11 11.23 -2.67
C ARG A 50 12.05 11.23 -1.57
N VAL A 51 12.21 10.40 -0.54
CA VAL A 51 11.31 10.41 0.64
C VAL A 51 11.34 11.77 1.33
N CYS A 52 12.53 12.31 1.60
CA CYS A 52 12.68 13.63 2.23
C CYS A 52 12.02 14.74 1.41
N ASN A 53 12.23 14.73 0.10
CA ASN A 53 11.63 15.71 -0.82
C ASN A 53 10.10 15.61 -0.83
N TYR A 54 9.55 14.40 -0.82
CA TYR A 54 8.11 14.18 -0.72
C TYR A 54 7.55 14.80 0.57
N ILE A 55 8.11 14.44 1.72
CA ILE A 55 7.68 14.96 3.02
C ILE A 55 7.78 16.49 3.05
N HIS A 56 8.91 17.04 2.63
CA HIS A 56 9.14 18.48 2.58
C HIS A 56 8.11 19.21 1.69
N SER A 57 7.83 18.66 0.50
CA SER A 57 6.83 19.26 -0.40
C SER A 57 5.43 19.25 0.20
N ARG A 58 5.06 18.18 0.90
CA ARG A 58 3.76 18.10 1.59
C ARG A 58 3.64 19.15 2.69
N VAL A 59 4.66 19.29 3.53
CA VAL A 59 4.71 20.30 4.59
C VAL A 59 4.66 21.72 4.01
N SER A 60 5.41 21.98 2.94
CA SER A 60 5.42 23.28 2.25
C SER A 60 4.05 23.66 1.65
N LEU A 61 3.24 22.67 1.30
CA LEU A 61 1.85 22.85 0.86
C LEU A 61 0.83 22.93 2.02
N GLY A 62 1.30 23.01 3.27
CA GLY A 62 0.47 23.15 4.45
C GLY A 62 -0.11 21.84 5.00
N ALA A 63 0.38 20.67 4.54
CA ALA A 63 -0.09 19.40 5.07
C ALA A 63 0.38 19.17 6.51
N ASP A 64 -0.55 18.73 7.36
CA ASP A 64 -0.22 18.24 8.70
C ASP A 64 0.21 16.76 8.62
N MET A 65 1.50 16.51 8.81
CA MET A 65 2.09 15.18 8.72
C MET A 65 2.20 14.45 10.08
N ARG A 66 1.66 15.04 11.18
CA ARG A 66 1.84 14.48 12.54
C ARG A 66 1.27 13.07 12.70
N ASP A 67 0.15 12.78 12.07
CA ASP A 67 -0.52 11.49 12.14
C ASP A 67 -0.25 10.58 10.93
N CYS A 68 0.61 11.01 10.01
CA CYS A 68 1.05 10.18 8.90
C CYS A 68 1.87 8.99 9.40
N ARG A 69 1.79 7.91 8.65
CA ARG A 69 2.58 6.70 8.84
C ARG A 69 3.40 6.45 7.59
N ILE A 70 4.44 5.64 7.73
CA ILE A 70 5.27 5.22 6.60
C ILE A 70 4.84 3.83 6.13
N TRP A 71 4.80 3.66 4.80
CA TRP A 71 4.29 2.46 4.15
C TRP A 71 5.15 2.05 2.96
N ASP A 72 5.35 0.74 2.76
CA ASP A 72 5.56 0.19 1.43
C ASP A 72 4.26 -0.46 0.92
N CYS A 73 4.31 -1.06 -0.28
CA CYS A 73 3.09 -1.57 -0.92
C CYS A 73 2.45 -2.73 -0.14
N SER A 74 3.24 -3.71 0.27
CA SER A 74 2.76 -4.87 1.04
C SER A 74 2.47 -4.50 2.50
N GLY A 75 3.31 -3.66 3.11
CA GLY A 75 3.13 -3.23 4.49
C GLY A 75 1.83 -2.46 4.73
N LEU A 76 1.38 -1.65 3.77
CA LEU A 76 0.07 -0.99 3.83
C LEU A 76 -1.08 -2.01 3.89
N VAL A 77 -1.04 -2.99 3.01
CA VAL A 77 -2.09 -4.01 2.90
C VAL A 77 -2.08 -4.94 4.10
N THR A 78 -0.93 -5.54 4.43
CA THR A 78 -0.81 -6.49 5.55
C THR A 78 -1.14 -5.86 6.88
N TYR A 79 -0.67 -4.63 7.15
CA TYR A 79 -1.01 -3.91 8.37
C TYR A 79 -2.52 -3.76 8.56
N LEU A 80 -3.25 -3.35 7.53
CA LEU A 80 -4.70 -3.17 7.62
C LEU A 80 -5.44 -4.49 7.77
N LEU A 81 -5.05 -5.52 7.01
CA LEU A 81 -5.67 -6.85 7.11
C LEU A 81 -5.40 -7.50 8.48
N MET A 82 -4.19 -7.37 9.02
CA MET A 82 -3.86 -7.83 10.38
C MET A 82 -4.65 -7.10 11.45
N LYS A 83 -4.79 -5.76 11.34
CA LYS A 83 -5.59 -4.95 12.28
C LYS A 83 -7.08 -5.27 12.24
N LEU A 84 -7.55 -5.89 11.18
CA LEU A 84 -8.93 -6.36 11.02
C LEU A 84 -9.07 -7.86 11.27
N HIS A 85 -7.99 -8.53 11.73
CA HIS A 85 -7.93 -9.97 11.99
C HIS A 85 -8.31 -10.84 10.77
N VAL A 86 -7.97 -10.34 9.56
CA VAL A 86 -8.18 -11.09 8.31
C VAL A 86 -7.01 -12.02 8.06
N ILE A 87 -5.77 -11.56 8.29
CA ILE A 87 -4.55 -12.37 8.14
C ILE A 87 -3.76 -12.42 9.44
N GLY A 88 -2.96 -13.47 9.60
CA GLY A 88 -2.21 -13.73 10.84
C GLY A 88 -0.83 -13.09 10.91
N GLY A 89 -0.27 -12.61 9.80
CA GLY A 89 1.11 -12.13 9.79
C GLY A 89 1.44 -11.23 8.59
N ASP A 90 2.55 -10.51 8.73
CA ASP A 90 3.12 -9.68 7.68
C ASP A 90 3.85 -10.53 6.64
N THR A 91 3.84 -10.08 5.39
CA THR A 91 4.51 -10.74 4.27
C THR A 91 4.71 -9.80 3.08
N THR A 92 5.44 -10.25 2.07
CA THR A 92 5.65 -9.53 0.80
C THR A 92 4.39 -9.55 -0.08
N ALA A 93 4.37 -8.75 -1.15
CA ALA A 93 3.30 -8.78 -2.15
C ALA A 93 3.11 -10.19 -2.75
N GLN A 94 4.21 -10.92 -3.02
CA GLN A 94 4.15 -12.32 -3.44
C GLN A 94 3.52 -13.22 -2.38
N GLY A 95 3.91 -13.02 -1.13
CA GLY A 95 3.35 -13.80 -0.01
C GLY A 95 1.86 -13.54 0.21
N ILE A 96 1.40 -12.29 0.05
CA ILE A 96 -0.04 -11.96 0.10
C ILE A 96 -0.79 -12.76 -0.96
N TYR A 97 -0.32 -12.72 -2.21
CA TYR A 97 -0.95 -13.43 -3.32
C TYR A 97 -1.03 -14.93 -3.06
N ASN A 98 0.07 -15.54 -2.60
CA ASN A 98 0.16 -16.99 -2.43
C ASN A 98 -0.61 -17.53 -1.21
N MET A 99 -0.65 -16.77 -0.10
CA MET A 99 -1.11 -17.29 1.19
C MET A 99 -2.42 -16.68 1.68
N TYR A 100 -2.74 -15.48 1.24
CA TYR A 100 -3.79 -14.67 1.84
C TYR A 100 -4.82 -14.14 0.85
N THR A 101 -4.92 -14.76 -0.33
CA THR A 101 -5.96 -14.42 -1.29
C THR A 101 -6.52 -15.64 -2.01
N ARG A 102 -7.83 -15.68 -2.19
CA ARG A 102 -8.44 -16.52 -3.22
C ARG A 102 -8.21 -15.84 -4.57
N HIS A 103 -7.53 -16.51 -5.48
CA HIS A 103 -7.23 -15.98 -6.80
C HIS A 103 -8.51 -15.77 -7.61
N ILE A 104 -8.64 -14.60 -8.23
CA ILE A 104 -9.79 -14.23 -9.05
C ILE A 104 -9.33 -13.62 -10.38
N SER A 105 -10.23 -13.60 -11.36
CA SER A 105 -9.98 -12.92 -12.63
C SER A 105 -9.95 -11.39 -12.45
N LEU A 106 -9.07 -10.71 -13.17
CA LEU A 106 -9.06 -9.25 -13.28
C LEU A 106 -10.38 -8.67 -13.85
N ASP A 107 -11.18 -9.49 -14.52
CA ASP A 107 -12.51 -9.09 -15.02
C ASP A 107 -13.61 -9.17 -13.97
N SER A 108 -13.33 -9.83 -12.82
CA SER A 108 -14.32 -10.09 -11.78
C SER A 108 -13.98 -9.39 -10.46
N ILE A 109 -13.06 -8.41 -10.49
CA ILE A 109 -12.66 -7.70 -9.28
C ILE A 109 -13.77 -6.82 -8.71
N SER A 110 -13.85 -6.80 -7.40
CA SER A 110 -14.79 -5.99 -6.62
C SER A 110 -14.04 -5.07 -5.65
N PRO A 111 -14.66 -3.99 -5.15
CA PRO A 111 -14.01 -3.12 -4.16
C PRO A 111 -13.53 -3.91 -2.94
N GLY A 112 -12.26 -3.74 -2.58
CA GLY A 112 -11.55 -4.46 -1.52
C GLY A 112 -10.65 -5.58 -2.01
N ASP A 113 -10.81 -6.03 -3.26
CA ASP A 113 -9.90 -7.00 -3.84
C ASP A 113 -8.53 -6.38 -4.12
N LEU A 114 -7.51 -7.23 -4.10
CA LEU A 114 -6.14 -6.86 -4.35
C LEU A 114 -5.75 -7.12 -5.79
N VAL A 115 -4.96 -6.22 -6.36
CA VAL A 115 -4.39 -6.37 -7.70
C VAL A 115 -2.86 -6.34 -7.60
N PHE A 116 -2.20 -7.10 -8.46
CA PHE A 116 -0.78 -7.40 -8.34
C PHE A 116 -0.03 -7.11 -9.64
N LYS A 117 1.20 -6.58 -9.50
CA LYS A 117 2.17 -6.39 -10.60
C LYS A 117 3.43 -7.21 -10.34
N GLY A 118 4.08 -7.60 -11.42
CA GLY A 118 5.34 -8.32 -11.42
C GLY A 118 5.66 -8.81 -12.83
N ALA A 119 6.72 -9.59 -12.96
CA ALA A 119 7.07 -10.21 -14.24
C ALA A 119 6.06 -11.30 -14.62
N ASP A 120 5.63 -12.09 -13.63
CA ASP A 120 4.59 -13.12 -13.72
C ASP A 120 4.04 -13.41 -12.31
N VAL A 121 3.10 -14.37 -12.19
CA VAL A 121 2.45 -14.73 -10.91
C VAL A 121 3.40 -15.35 -9.86
N ASN A 122 4.60 -15.77 -10.26
CA ASN A 122 5.64 -16.26 -9.35
C ASN A 122 6.65 -15.18 -8.97
N HIS A 123 6.58 -14.01 -9.63
CA HIS A 123 7.51 -12.88 -9.44
C HIS A 123 6.74 -11.58 -9.26
N ILE A 124 5.84 -11.56 -8.27
CA ILE A 124 5.05 -10.39 -7.89
C ILE A 124 5.90 -9.44 -7.06
N THR A 125 5.91 -8.17 -7.42
CA THR A 125 6.71 -7.12 -6.79
C THR A 125 5.89 -5.97 -6.22
N HIS A 126 4.60 -5.87 -6.56
CA HIS A 126 3.73 -4.78 -6.12
C HIS A 126 2.30 -5.25 -5.91
N VAL A 127 1.62 -4.60 -4.96
CA VAL A 127 0.22 -4.84 -4.64
C VAL A 127 -0.51 -3.51 -4.44
N ALA A 128 -1.76 -3.46 -4.90
CA ALA A 128 -2.68 -2.35 -4.67
C ALA A 128 -4.08 -2.87 -4.33
N THR A 129 -4.92 -2.01 -3.79
CA THR A 129 -6.32 -2.33 -3.48
C THR A 129 -7.26 -1.70 -4.50
N TYR A 130 -8.08 -2.49 -5.15
CA TYR A 130 -9.16 -1.98 -6.00
C TYR A 130 -10.29 -1.40 -5.12
N ILE A 131 -10.74 -0.20 -5.45
CA ILE A 131 -11.75 0.53 -4.64
C ILE A 131 -13.04 0.86 -5.42
N GLY A 132 -13.18 0.27 -6.62
CA GLY A 132 -14.32 0.51 -7.51
C GLY A 132 -14.08 1.65 -8.50
N ASN A 133 -14.96 1.77 -9.49
CA ASN A 133 -14.96 2.86 -10.47
C ASN A 133 -13.62 3.04 -11.18
N ASN A 134 -12.96 1.95 -11.56
CA ASN A 134 -11.63 1.93 -12.19
C ASN A 134 -10.57 2.70 -11.38
N LYS A 135 -10.64 2.64 -10.05
CA LYS A 135 -9.67 3.25 -9.15
C LYS A 135 -9.05 2.23 -8.20
N ILE A 136 -7.81 2.48 -7.85
CA ILE A 136 -7.05 1.76 -6.84
C ILE A 136 -6.49 2.73 -5.80
N VAL A 137 -6.18 2.19 -4.61
CA VAL A 137 -5.29 2.81 -3.64
C VAL A 137 -4.02 1.99 -3.56
N GLU A 138 -2.87 2.66 -3.62
CA GLU A 138 -1.56 2.03 -3.58
C GLU A 138 -0.53 2.89 -2.81
N ALA A 139 0.39 2.25 -2.11
CA ALA A 139 1.65 2.87 -1.72
C ALA A 139 2.57 2.80 -2.95
N LYS A 140 2.49 3.83 -3.80
CA LYS A 140 2.96 3.79 -5.19
C LYS A 140 4.47 3.91 -5.30
N GLY A 141 5.05 4.77 -4.49
CA GLY A 141 6.48 5.02 -4.48
C GLY A 141 6.83 6.30 -3.73
N ARG A 142 8.13 6.58 -3.68
CA ARG A 142 8.71 7.65 -2.87
C ARG A 142 8.27 9.05 -3.30
N ASP A 143 7.96 9.22 -4.58
CA ASP A 143 7.55 10.52 -5.13
C ASP A 143 6.04 10.77 -5.00
N ASP A 144 5.25 9.72 -4.84
CA ASP A 144 3.79 9.77 -4.83
C ASP A 144 3.16 9.49 -3.45
N GLY A 145 3.88 8.72 -2.59
CA GLY A 145 3.32 8.24 -1.33
C GLY A 145 2.16 7.26 -1.52
N VAL A 146 1.25 7.23 -0.56
CA VAL A 146 -0.03 6.51 -0.70
C VAL A 146 -1.02 7.42 -1.43
N CYS A 147 -1.55 6.92 -2.54
CA CYS A 147 -2.39 7.73 -3.41
C CYS A 147 -3.49 6.91 -4.11
N TYR A 148 -4.43 7.64 -4.69
CA TYR A 148 -5.38 7.10 -5.65
C TYR A 148 -4.73 7.07 -7.04
N SER A 149 -4.90 5.96 -7.75
CA SER A 149 -4.48 5.80 -9.15
C SER A 149 -5.62 5.23 -9.98
N LEU A 150 -5.54 5.38 -11.30
CA LEU A 150 -6.44 4.70 -12.21
C LEU A 150 -6.09 3.22 -12.30
N PHE A 151 -7.09 2.37 -12.26
CA PHE A 151 -6.93 0.96 -12.58
C PHE A 151 -6.97 0.78 -14.10
N VAL A 152 -5.84 0.42 -14.69
CA VAL A 152 -5.72 0.07 -16.11
C VAL A 152 -5.38 -1.41 -16.18
N LYS A 153 -6.34 -2.25 -16.54
CA LYS A 153 -6.25 -3.72 -16.45
C LYS A 153 -4.96 -4.29 -17.07
N SER A 154 -4.52 -3.77 -18.21
CA SER A 154 -3.30 -4.24 -18.90
C SER A 154 -1.99 -4.03 -18.12
N GLN A 155 -2.00 -3.25 -17.04
CA GLN A 155 -0.84 -3.02 -16.18
C GLN A 155 -0.75 -4.00 -15.01
N TRP A 156 -1.74 -4.89 -14.84
CA TRP A 156 -1.84 -5.83 -13.73
C TRP A 156 -1.84 -7.26 -14.25
N ILE A 157 -1.20 -8.16 -13.52
CA ILE A 157 -1.03 -9.56 -13.96
C ILE A 157 -1.92 -10.54 -13.21
N ALA A 158 -2.40 -10.16 -12.01
CA ALA A 158 -3.21 -11.02 -11.16
C ALA A 158 -4.12 -10.21 -10.23
N ALA A 159 -5.13 -10.88 -9.70
CA ALA A 159 -5.99 -10.34 -8.65
C ALA A 159 -6.34 -11.43 -7.62
N GLY A 160 -6.72 -11.01 -6.41
CA GLY A 160 -7.12 -11.92 -5.35
C GLY A 160 -8.04 -11.25 -4.32
N ASP A 161 -8.96 -12.05 -3.78
CA ASP A 161 -9.85 -11.66 -2.70
C ASP A 161 -9.22 -12.03 -1.35
N PRO A 162 -8.82 -11.06 -0.50
CA PRO A 162 -8.23 -11.34 0.79
C PRO A 162 -9.26 -11.62 1.90
N PHE A 163 -10.55 -11.56 1.61
CA PHE A 163 -11.62 -11.78 2.59
C PHE A 163 -12.30 -13.14 2.43
N ASP A 164 -11.88 -13.90 1.41
CA ASP A 164 -12.40 -15.22 1.09
C ASP A 164 -11.26 -16.09 0.53
N TYR A 165 -10.38 -16.65 1.42
CA TYR A 165 -9.22 -17.49 1.06
C TYR A 165 -9.13 -18.71 1.99
#